data_19f6a4fbea4f56305db9474120c382c6
#
_entry.id   19f6a4fbea4f56305db9474120c382c6
#
_cell.length_a   1.000
_cell.length_b   1.000
_cell.length_c   1.000
_cell.angle_alpha   90.00
_cell.angle_beta   90.00
_cell.angle_gamma   90.00
#
_symmetry.space_group_name_H-M   'P 1'
#
loop_
_entity.id
_entity.type
_entity.pdbx_description
1 polymer ?
#
loop_
_entity_poly.entity_id
_entity_poly.type
_entity_poly.pdbx_seq_one_letter_code
_entity_poly.pdbx_strand_id
1 'polypeptide(L)'
;ERELTEVELFKEDFDEQLLMADNPKDNLTQIIVGYIQGCGDVNQVNICSYKSKNGVALDGWGFNGDEDLTTIDLFLTIYEDPNNGSNISANDLDRQFNWLQRFYDQSVSGAMLGKFMDDTKSDLYQVADLIHSTNKIDRIRLFIPTNAIAPVSYEKDNIEIADGTSCEFYVWDAKRIMQQDNIISGRKPIVVDFEGDYNCTLPCVKM
;
A
#
# COMPACT_ATOMS: atom_id res chain seq x y z
N GLU A 1 30.54 2.41 -18.57
CA GLU A 1 29.67 1.83 -17.54
C GLU A 1 28.82 2.98 -16.99
N ARG A 2 27.50 2.79 -16.91
CA ARG A 2 26.61 3.78 -16.32
C ARG A 2 26.73 3.67 -14.79
N GLU A 3 26.94 4.78 -14.10
CA GLU A 3 26.82 4.83 -12.64
C GLU A 3 25.38 4.56 -12.21
N LEU A 4 25.18 3.68 -11.21
CA LEU A 4 23.86 3.39 -10.62
C LEU A 4 23.40 4.61 -9.82
N THR A 5 22.12 4.89 -9.88
CA THR A 5 21.49 5.91 -9.03
C THR A 5 21.39 5.44 -7.58
N GLU A 6 21.22 6.37 -6.63
CA GLU A 6 21.03 6.05 -5.21
C GLU A 6 19.87 5.06 -4.97
N VAL A 7 18.78 5.19 -5.73
CA VAL A 7 17.62 4.30 -5.65
C VAL A 7 17.95 2.90 -6.18
N GLU A 8 18.72 2.80 -7.28
CA GLU A 8 19.13 1.52 -7.85
C GLU A 8 20.07 0.77 -6.89
N LEU A 9 21.00 1.45 -6.25
CA LEU A 9 21.87 0.85 -5.23
C LEU A 9 21.07 0.39 -4.01
N PHE A 10 20.18 1.22 -3.50
CA PHE A 10 19.29 0.84 -2.39
C PHE A 10 18.45 -0.40 -2.75
N LYS A 11 17.91 -0.42 -3.98
CA LYS A 11 17.10 -1.53 -4.45
C LYS A 11 17.90 -2.85 -4.51
N GLU A 12 19.14 -2.82 -4.99
CA GLU A 12 20.01 -4.02 -5.02
C GLU A 12 20.20 -4.60 -3.60
N ASP A 13 20.57 -3.78 -2.62
CA ASP A 13 20.73 -4.19 -1.22
C ASP A 13 19.42 -4.69 -0.63
N PHE A 14 18.30 -4.04 -0.94
CA PHE A 14 16.98 -4.39 -0.45
C PHE A 14 16.49 -5.72 -1.04
N ASP A 15 16.70 -5.94 -2.34
CA ASP A 15 16.36 -7.19 -3.01
C ASP A 15 17.18 -8.38 -2.45
N GLU A 16 18.46 -8.19 -2.14
CA GLU A 16 19.27 -9.20 -1.48
C GLU A 16 18.69 -9.58 -0.11
N GLN A 17 18.25 -8.61 0.68
CA GLN A 17 17.58 -8.87 1.97
C GLN A 17 16.27 -9.63 1.81
N LEU A 18 15.47 -9.29 0.79
CA LEU A 18 14.21 -9.99 0.52
C LEU A 18 14.46 -11.45 0.12
N LEU A 19 15.50 -11.72 -0.67
CA LEU A 19 15.85 -13.06 -1.13
C LEU A 19 16.34 -13.99 0.01
N MET A 20 16.74 -13.44 1.16
CA MET A 20 17.11 -14.23 2.34
C MET A 20 15.89 -14.84 3.06
N ALA A 21 14.68 -14.38 2.76
CA ALA A 21 13.45 -14.89 3.36
C ALA A 21 12.90 -16.09 2.57
N ASP A 22 12.23 -17.01 3.26
CA ASP A 22 11.57 -18.16 2.63
C ASP A 22 10.49 -17.74 1.62
N ASN A 23 9.80 -16.63 1.89
CA ASN A 23 8.83 -16.01 0.98
C ASN A 23 9.14 -14.52 0.83
N PRO A 24 9.89 -14.11 -0.22
CA PRO A 24 10.25 -12.72 -0.44
C PRO A 24 9.06 -11.76 -0.56
N LYS A 25 7.95 -12.21 -1.18
CA LYS A 25 6.75 -11.38 -1.34
C LYS A 25 6.08 -11.08 0.02
N ASP A 26 5.91 -12.09 0.86
CA ASP A 26 5.29 -11.91 2.17
C ASP A 26 6.18 -11.05 3.08
N ASN A 27 7.50 -11.25 3.00
CA ASN A 27 8.47 -10.43 3.72
C ASN A 27 8.40 -8.95 3.26
N LEU A 28 8.34 -8.69 1.95
CA LEU A 28 8.15 -7.36 1.40
C LEU A 28 6.86 -6.71 1.94
N THR A 29 5.76 -7.47 1.96
CA THR A 29 4.48 -6.98 2.50
C THR A 29 4.63 -6.57 3.96
N GLN A 30 5.25 -7.42 4.80
CA GLN A 30 5.45 -7.16 6.22
C GLN A 30 6.33 -5.94 6.47
N ILE A 31 7.43 -5.80 5.73
CA ILE A 31 8.34 -4.66 5.87
C ILE A 31 7.61 -3.35 5.55
N ILE A 32 6.89 -3.29 4.43
CA ILE A 32 6.20 -2.06 4.03
C ILE A 32 5.04 -1.73 4.95
N VAL A 33 4.27 -2.73 5.38
CA VAL A 33 3.24 -2.55 6.41
C VAL A 33 3.85 -1.96 7.68
N GLY A 34 5.03 -2.44 8.11
CA GLY A 34 5.76 -1.90 9.24
C GLY A 34 6.12 -0.41 9.08
N TYR A 35 6.57 0.01 7.89
CA TYR A 35 6.82 1.42 7.59
C TYR A 35 5.55 2.27 7.65
N ILE A 36 4.45 1.80 7.05
CA ILE A 36 3.16 2.51 7.04
C ILE A 36 2.61 2.67 8.46
N GLN A 37 2.69 1.61 9.27
CA GLN A 37 2.30 1.65 10.70
C GLN A 37 3.19 2.59 11.50
N GLY A 38 4.49 2.59 11.23
CA GLY A 38 5.46 3.50 11.86
C GLY A 38 5.19 4.98 11.57
N CYS A 39 4.57 5.29 10.43
CA CYS A 39 4.11 6.64 10.09
C CYS A 39 2.80 7.02 10.81
N GLY A 40 2.12 6.09 11.48
CA GLY A 40 0.83 6.30 12.13
C GLY A 40 -0.37 6.31 11.18
N ASP A 41 -0.15 5.99 9.90
CA ASP A 41 -1.20 6.05 8.86
C ASP A 41 -2.18 4.88 8.96
N VAL A 42 -1.74 3.72 9.47
CA VAL A 42 -2.53 2.49 9.59
C VAL A 42 -2.30 1.86 10.96
N ASN A 43 -3.36 1.45 11.64
CA ASN A 43 -3.25 0.89 13.00
C ASN A 43 -2.78 -0.57 12.99
N GLN A 44 -3.66 -1.48 12.60
CA GLN A 44 -3.38 -2.91 12.57
C GLN A 44 -3.63 -3.46 11.16
N VAL A 45 -2.69 -4.25 10.66
CA VAL A 45 -2.83 -4.93 9.36
C VAL A 45 -2.76 -6.43 9.57
N ASN A 46 -3.72 -7.14 8.99
CA ASN A 46 -3.77 -8.59 8.92
C ASN A 46 -3.21 -9.02 7.57
N ILE A 47 -2.13 -9.80 7.56
CA ILE A 47 -1.52 -10.33 6.34
C ILE A 47 -2.29 -11.57 5.92
N CYS A 48 -2.68 -11.62 4.67
CA CYS A 48 -3.36 -12.76 4.06
C CYS A 48 -2.85 -12.94 2.63
N SER A 49 -3.34 -13.93 1.90
CA SER A 49 -3.01 -14.08 0.48
C SER A 49 -4.18 -14.67 -0.28
N TYR A 50 -4.68 -13.91 -1.24
CA TYR A 50 -5.73 -14.35 -2.15
C TYR A 50 -5.50 -13.81 -3.56
N LYS A 51 -5.59 -14.71 -4.54
CA LYS A 51 -5.53 -14.34 -5.96
C LYS A 51 -6.43 -15.25 -6.77
N SER A 52 -7.40 -14.67 -7.45
CA SER A 52 -8.29 -15.39 -8.36
C SER A 52 -7.84 -15.27 -9.81
N LYS A 53 -8.26 -16.21 -10.65
CA LYS A 53 -8.05 -16.16 -12.11
C LYS A 53 -8.78 -14.98 -12.77
N ASN A 54 -9.80 -14.43 -12.11
CA ASN A 54 -10.66 -13.37 -12.65
C ASN A 54 -10.18 -11.97 -12.25
N GLY A 55 -8.94 -11.82 -11.77
CA GLY A 55 -8.38 -10.53 -11.43
C GLY A 55 -8.99 -9.92 -10.17
N VAL A 56 -9.09 -10.72 -9.12
CA VAL A 56 -9.40 -10.30 -7.74
C VAL A 56 -8.28 -10.80 -6.86
N ALA A 57 -7.66 -9.92 -6.07
CA ALA A 57 -6.54 -10.29 -5.22
C ALA A 57 -6.45 -9.41 -3.97
N LEU A 58 -5.85 -9.97 -2.91
CA LEU A 58 -5.59 -9.30 -1.63
C LEU A 58 -4.41 -9.98 -0.94
N ASP A 59 -3.48 -9.20 -0.39
CA ASP A 59 -2.35 -9.70 0.41
C ASP A 59 -2.35 -9.18 1.85
N GLY A 60 -3.24 -8.26 2.18
CA GLY A 60 -3.41 -7.76 3.54
C GLY A 60 -4.54 -6.76 3.65
N TRP A 61 -5.00 -6.54 4.87
CA TRP A 61 -6.07 -5.59 5.16
C TRP A 61 -5.98 -4.99 6.55
N GLY A 62 -6.44 -3.76 6.69
CA GLY A 62 -6.60 -3.05 7.95
C GLY A 62 -7.97 -2.41 8.05
N PHE A 63 -8.40 -2.15 9.27
CA PHE A 63 -9.65 -1.48 9.55
C PHE A 63 -9.48 -0.45 10.67
N ASN A 64 -10.02 0.72 10.45
CA ASN A 64 -10.16 1.74 11.46
C ASN A 64 -11.62 2.21 11.48
N GLY A 65 -12.32 1.88 12.55
CA GLY A 65 -13.72 2.24 12.77
C GLY A 65 -13.82 3.29 13.86
N ASP A 66 -13.30 4.49 13.62
CA ASP A 66 -13.55 5.64 14.49
C ASP A 66 -14.99 6.14 14.33
N GLU A 67 -15.53 6.77 15.38
CA GLU A 67 -16.91 7.29 15.39
C GLU A 67 -17.16 8.27 14.22
N ASP A 68 -16.11 9.00 13.79
CA ASP A 68 -16.21 10.04 12.77
C ASP A 68 -15.82 9.59 11.37
N LEU A 69 -15.02 8.52 11.20
CA LEU A 69 -14.51 8.09 9.89
C LEU A 69 -14.17 6.60 9.84
N THR A 70 -14.99 5.84 9.13
CA THR A 70 -14.75 4.41 8.90
C THR A 70 -13.83 4.21 7.69
N THR A 71 -12.65 3.64 7.92
CA THR A 71 -11.63 3.42 6.88
C THR A 71 -11.30 1.94 6.74
N ILE A 72 -11.22 1.46 5.50
CA ILE A 72 -10.68 0.15 5.10
C ILE A 72 -9.37 0.35 4.33
N ASP A 73 -8.35 -0.39 4.71
CA ASP A 73 -7.05 -0.45 4.05
C ASP A 73 -6.90 -1.81 3.37
N LEU A 74 -6.61 -1.84 2.09
CA LEU A 74 -6.40 -3.06 1.33
C LEU A 74 -5.01 -3.03 0.67
N PHE A 75 -4.28 -4.14 0.77
CA PHE A 75 -2.92 -4.27 0.29
C PHE A 75 -2.81 -5.36 -0.77
N LEU A 76 -2.08 -5.08 -1.85
CA LEU A 76 -1.72 -6.06 -2.87
C LEU A 76 -0.27 -5.87 -3.28
N THR A 77 0.59 -6.78 -2.87
CA THR A 77 2.03 -6.66 -3.09
C THR A 77 2.43 -7.18 -4.46
N ILE A 78 3.26 -6.39 -5.16
CA ILE A 78 3.92 -6.79 -6.39
C ILE A 78 5.39 -7.03 -6.05
N TYR A 79 5.79 -8.29 -6.05
CA TYR A 79 7.20 -8.66 -5.95
C TYR A 79 7.73 -8.94 -7.36
N GLU A 80 8.71 -8.14 -7.78
CA GLU A 80 9.43 -8.34 -9.03
C GLU A 80 10.74 -9.09 -8.75
N ASP A 81 10.94 -10.19 -9.48
CA ASP A 81 12.21 -10.93 -9.39
C ASP A 81 13.35 -10.01 -9.87
N PRO A 82 14.38 -9.76 -9.03
CA PRO A 82 15.50 -8.89 -9.38
C PRO A 82 16.17 -9.21 -10.71
N ASN A 83 16.11 -10.48 -11.14
CA ASN A 83 16.67 -10.92 -12.41
C ASN A 83 15.85 -10.47 -13.64
N ASN A 84 14.58 -10.07 -13.45
CA ASN A 84 13.66 -9.71 -14.54
C ASN A 84 13.56 -8.21 -14.81
N GLY A 85 14.23 -7.38 -14.03
CA GLY A 85 14.25 -5.93 -14.17
C GLY A 85 13.86 -5.19 -12.90
N SER A 86 14.00 -3.86 -12.94
CA SER A 86 13.85 -3.01 -11.75
C SER A 86 12.62 -2.13 -11.77
N ASN A 87 11.89 -2.08 -12.89
CA ASN A 87 10.79 -1.13 -13.10
C ASN A 87 9.46 -1.82 -13.26
N ILE A 88 8.41 -1.20 -12.73
CA ILE A 88 7.02 -1.59 -12.96
C ILE A 88 6.34 -0.60 -13.91
N SER A 89 5.43 -1.07 -14.75
CA SER A 89 4.68 -0.18 -15.65
C SER A 89 3.46 0.44 -14.98
N ALA A 90 3.03 1.62 -15.46
CA ALA A 90 1.77 2.25 -15.03
C ALA A 90 0.56 1.32 -15.26
N ASN A 91 0.52 0.60 -16.37
CA ASN A 91 -0.55 -0.36 -16.67
C ASN A 91 -0.60 -1.53 -15.68
N ASP A 92 0.56 -1.98 -15.20
CA ASP A 92 0.61 -3.03 -14.18
C ASP A 92 0.09 -2.53 -12.84
N LEU A 93 0.45 -1.31 -12.43
CA LEU A 93 -0.08 -0.66 -11.23
C LEU A 93 -1.60 -0.50 -11.32
N ASP A 94 -2.13 0.04 -12.42
CA ASP A 94 -3.57 0.19 -12.63
C ASP A 94 -4.31 -1.14 -12.58
N ARG A 95 -3.73 -2.19 -13.18
CA ARG A 95 -4.30 -3.54 -13.11
C ARG A 95 -4.41 -4.05 -11.68
N GLN A 96 -3.38 -3.83 -10.85
CA GLN A 96 -3.40 -4.29 -9.46
C GLN A 96 -4.39 -3.48 -8.60
N PHE A 97 -4.47 -2.17 -8.78
CA PHE A 97 -5.50 -1.36 -8.13
C PHE A 97 -6.91 -1.82 -8.50
N ASN A 98 -7.15 -2.12 -9.77
CA ASN A 98 -8.42 -2.68 -10.22
C ASN A 98 -8.73 -4.05 -9.57
N TRP A 99 -7.73 -4.88 -9.26
CA TRP A 99 -7.94 -6.15 -8.57
C TRP A 99 -8.31 -5.97 -7.11
N LEU A 100 -7.71 -5.01 -6.41
CA LEU A 100 -8.09 -4.61 -5.05
C LEU A 100 -9.50 -4.04 -5.01
N GLN A 101 -9.82 -3.12 -5.92
CA GLN A 101 -11.16 -2.53 -6.00
C GLN A 101 -12.22 -3.60 -6.26
N ARG A 102 -11.96 -4.55 -7.16
CA ARG A 102 -12.88 -5.69 -7.39
C ARG A 102 -13.06 -6.57 -6.16
N PHE A 103 -12.02 -6.74 -5.34
CA PHE A 103 -12.15 -7.45 -4.07
C PHE A 103 -13.14 -6.72 -3.16
N TYR A 104 -13.00 -5.41 -3.03
CA TYR A 104 -13.93 -4.56 -2.27
C TYR A 104 -15.36 -4.67 -2.80
N ASP A 105 -15.59 -4.43 -4.08
CA ASP A 105 -16.91 -4.45 -4.71
C ASP A 105 -17.61 -5.81 -4.53
N GLN A 106 -16.85 -6.92 -4.69
CA GLN A 106 -17.38 -8.27 -4.47
C GLN A 106 -17.64 -8.57 -2.98
N SER A 107 -16.92 -7.94 -2.08
CA SER A 107 -17.19 -8.04 -0.64
C SER A 107 -18.46 -7.27 -0.28
N VAL A 108 -18.62 -6.04 -0.76
CA VAL A 108 -19.86 -5.25 -0.57
C VAL A 108 -21.09 -6.03 -1.04
N SER A 109 -21.01 -6.68 -2.20
CA SER A 109 -22.12 -7.48 -2.74
C SER A 109 -22.34 -8.83 -2.04
N GLY A 110 -21.48 -9.22 -1.10
CA GLY A 110 -21.51 -10.53 -0.42
C GLY A 110 -20.95 -11.69 -1.27
N ALA A 111 -20.51 -11.44 -2.50
CA ALA A 111 -19.98 -12.50 -3.37
C ALA A 111 -18.70 -13.15 -2.82
N MET A 112 -17.87 -12.40 -2.09
CA MET A 112 -16.68 -12.94 -1.46
C MET A 112 -17.00 -13.81 -0.24
N LEU A 113 -18.05 -13.50 0.52
CA LEU A 113 -18.52 -14.35 1.62
C LEU A 113 -18.83 -15.76 1.15
N GLY A 114 -19.55 -15.90 0.03
CA GLY A 114 -19.87 -17.19 -0.55
C GLY A 114 -18.65 -18.01 -0.96
N LYS A 115 -17.53 -17.35 -1.28
CA LYS A 115 -16.27 -18.04 -1.63
C LYS A 115 -15.48 -18.54 -0.43
N PHE A 116 -15.60 -17.89 0.72
CA PHE A 116 -14.81 -18.19 1.92
C PHE A 116 -15.64 -18.83 3.04
N MET A 117 -16.91 -19.16 2.80
CA MET A 117 -17.82 -19.67 3.83
C MET A 117 -17.40 -21.01 4.44
N ASP A 118 -16.52 -21.77 3.78
CA ASP A 118 -15.98 -23.04 4.32
C ASP A 118 -14.98 -22.81 5.45
N ASP A 119 -14.36 -21.60 5.54
CA ASP A 119 -13.47 -21.19 6.63
C ASP A 119 -13.78 -19.79 7.12
N THR A 120 -14.80 -19.68 7.96
CA THR A 120 -15.27 -18.40 8.54
C THR A 120 -14.30 -17.78 9.54
N LYS A 121 -13.22 -18.50 9.90
CA LYS A 121 -12.16 -17.96 10.76
C LYS A 121 -10.98 -17.41 9.98
N SER A 122 -10.94 -17.61 8.66
CA SER A 122 -9.87 -17.05 7.83
C SER A 122 -9.94 -15.53 7.78
N ASP A 123 -8.77 -14.88 7.68
CA ASP A 123 -8.66 -13.44 7.51
C ASP A 123 -9.44 -12.95 6.27
N LEU A 124 -9.50 -13.77 5.23
CA LEU A 124 -10.24 -13.46 4.00
C LEU A 124 -11.75 -13.41 4.21
N TYR A 125 -12.30 -14.35 5.00
CA TYR A 125 -13.71 -14.29 5.38
C TYR A 125 -13.99 -13.09 6.27
N GLN A 126 -13.14 -12.84 7.27
CA GLN A 126 -13.30 -11.75 8.22
C GLN A 126 -13.34 -10.39 7.53
N VAL A 127 -12.41 -10.11 6.60
CA VAL A 127 -12.43 -8.84 5.86
C VAL A 127 -13.64 -8.73 4.94
N ALA A 128 -14.04 -9.81 4.27
CA ALA A 128 -15.22 -9.80 3.41
C ALA A 128 -16.51 -9.57 4.21
N ASP A 129 -16.63 -10.19 5.39
CA ASP A 129 -17.76 -10.02 6.30
C ASP A 129 -17.80 -8.60 6.89
N LEU A 130 -16.65 -8.09 7.30
CA LEU A 130 -16.51 -6.73 7.80
C LEU A 130 -16.98 -5.69 6.77
N ILE A 131 -16.51 -5.81 5.51
CA ILE A 131 -16.91 -4.91 4.42
C ILE A 131 -18.42 -5.05 4.15
N HIS A 132 -18.93 -6.29 4.12
CA HIS A 132 -20.34 -6.55 3.82
C HIS A 132 -21.29 -6.06 4.91
N SER A 133 -20.92 -6.23 6.20
CA SER A 133 -21.75 -5.92 7.36
C SER A 133 -21.65 -4.45 7.81
N THR A 134 -20.62 -3.72 7.37
CA THR A 134 -20.45 -2.31 7.73
C THR A 134 -21.45 -1.44 6.97
N ASN A 135 -22.31 -0.72 7.70
CA ASN A 135 -23.37 0.09 7.11
C ASN A 135 -22.85 1.19 6.17
N LYS A 136 -21.71 1.80 6.52
CA LYS A 136 -21.07 2.83 5.72
C LYS A 136 -19.56 2.76 5.92
N ILE A 137 -18.84 2.68 4.82
CA ILE A 137 -17.40 2.87 4.74
C ILE A 137 -17.18 4.24 4.12
N ASP A 138 -16.54 5.16 4.84
CA ASP A 138 -16.31 6.51 4.36
C ASP A 138 -15.12 6.60 3.44
N ARG A 139 -14.09 5.76 3.71
CA ARG A 139 -12.84 5.78 2.98
C ARG A 139 -12.25 4.39 2.77
N ILE A 140 -11.77 4.14 1.55
CA ILE A 140 -10.97 2.98 1.20
C ILE A 140 -9.61 3.47 0.77
N ARG A 141 -8.54 2.88 1.32
CA ARG A 141 -7.18 3.13 0.87
C ARG A 141 -6.61 1.85 0.25
N LEU A 142 -6.18 1.96 -0.99
CA LEU A 142 -5.60 0.86 -1.76
C LEU A 142 -4.08 1.04 -1.82
N PHE A 143 -3.34 0.09 -1.26
CA PHE A 143 -1.90 0.12 -1.18
C PHE A 143 -1.26 -0.92 -2.10
N ILE A 144 -0.30 -0.51 -2.91
CA ILE A 144 0.54 -1.38 -3.72
C ILE A 144 1.99 -1.31 -3.22
N PRO A 145 2.38 -2.20 -2.29
CA PRO A 145 3.78 -2.44 -1.96
C PRO A 145 4.51 -3.06 -3.14
N THR A 146 5.71 -2.57 -3.48
CA THR A 146 6.56 -3.19 -4.50
C THR A 146 8.04 -2.90 -4.28
N ASN A 147 8.92 -3.86 -4.56
CA ASN A 147 10.36 -3.67 -4.62
C ASN A 147 10.83 -3.08 -5.97
N ALA A 148 9.93 -2.89 -6.93
CA ALA A 148 10.22 -2.24 -8.20
C ALA A 148 10.21 -0.71 -8.08
N ILE A 149 10.71 -0.03 -9.11
CA ILE A 149 10.66 1.42 -9.25
C ILE A 149 9.45 1.78 -10.11
N ALA A 150 8.53 2.56 -9.56
CA ALA A 150 7.38 3.07 -10.29
C ALA A 150 7.77 4.22 -11.23
N PRO A 151 7.00 4.45 -12.33
CA PRO A 151 7.24 5.60 -13.20
C PRO A 151 7.10 6.91 -12.41
N VAL A 152 8.04 7.84 -12.60
CA VAL A 152 8.05 9.15 -11.91
C VAL A 152 6.77 9.95 -12.16
N SER A 153 6.16 9.79 -13.33
CA SER A 153 4.92 10.46 -13.73
C SER A 153 3.66 9.69 -13.36
N TYR A 154 3.79 8.58 -12.61
CA TYR A 154 2.59 7.83 -12.23
C TYR A 154 1.87 8.55 -11.09
N GLU A 155 0.70 9.03 -11.42
CA GLU A 155 -0.26 9.61 -10.49
C GLU A 155 -1.62 8.96 -10.74
N LYS A 156 -2.35 8.70 -9.68
CA LYS A 156 -3.71 8.19 -9.76
C LYS A 156 -4.58 9.03 -8.84
N ASP A 157 -5.52 9.73 -9.45
CA ASP A 157 -6.44 10.59 -8.73
C ASP A 157 -7.35 9.77 -7.83
N ASN A 158 -7.62 10.29 -6.64
CA ASN A 158 -8.65 9.74 -5.76
C ASN A 158 -10.01 9.86 -6.44
N ILE A 159 -10.83 8.85 -6.26
CA ILE A 159 -12.17 8.79 -6.84
C ILE A 159 -13.22 8.62 -5.74
N GLU A 160 -14.42 9.09 -6.01
CA GLU A 160 -15.60 8.74 -5.23
C GLU A 160 -16.28 7.55 -5.90
N ILE A 161 -16.50 6.47 -5.15
CA ILE A 161 -17.23 5.30 -5.62
C ILE A 161 -18.66 5.36 -5.11
N ALA A 162 -19.47 4.35 -5.46
CA ALA A 162 -20.88 4.29 -5.06
C ALA A 162 -21.05 4.60 -3.56
N ASP A 163 -22.12 5.30 -3.22
CA ASP A 163 -22.49 5.70 -1.85
C ASP A 163 -21.61 6.77 -1.19
N GLY A 164 -20.81 7.51 -1.98
CA GLY A 164 -19.97 8.60 -1.47
C GLY A 164 -18.73 8.15 -0.72
N THR A 165 -18.31 6.91 -0.90
CA THR A 165 -17.06 6.38 -0.34
C THR A 165 -15.86 6.92 -1.12
N SER A 166 -14.90 7.57 -0.43
CA SER A 166 -13.63 7.99 -1.04
C SER A 166 -12.72 6.79 -1.26
N CYS A 167 -12.13 6.66 -2.45
CA CYS A 167 -11.15 5.64 -2.78
C CYS A 167 -9.82 6.30 -3.13
N GLU A 168 -8.81 6.00 -2.34
CA GLU A 168 -7.47 6.58 -2.41
C GLU A 168 -6.44 5.53 -2.83
N PHE A 169 -5.40 5.94 -3.59
CA PHE A 169 -4.42 5.05 -4.20
C PHE A 169 -3.01 5.38 -3.76
N TYR A 170 -2.29 4.38 -3.25
CA TYR A 170 -0.94 4.55 -2.70
C TYR A 170 0.02 3.51 -3.27
N VAL A 171 1.06 3.96 -3.96
CA VAL A 171 2.18 3.11 -4.37
C VAL A 171 3.32 3.28 -3.38
N TRP A 172 3.81 2.15 -2.85
CA TRP A 172 5.01 2.08 -2.03
C TRP A 172 6.10 1.34 -2.80
N ASP A 173 6.79 2.08 -3.65
CA ASP A 173 7.88 1.59 -4.50
C ASP A 173 9.25 1.69 -3.80
N ALA A 174 10.29 1.15 -4.43
CA ALA A 174 11.64 1.16 -3.90
C ALA A 174 12.14 2.56 -3.55
N LYS A 175 11.75 3.59 -4.31
CA LYS A 175 12.13 4.98 -4.04
C LYS A 175 11.49 5.50 -2.74
N ARG A 176 10.20 5.25 -2.54
CA ARG A 176 9.48 5.65 -1.33
C ARG A 176 9.97 4.90 -0.10
N ILE A 177 10.26 3.60 -0.25
CA ILE A 177 10.83 2.77 0.81
C ILE A 177 12.19 3.33 1.23
N MET A 178 13.08 3.62 0.28
CA MET A 178 14.39 4.23 0.54
C MET A 178 14.27 5.57 1.27
N GLN A 179 13.34 6.42 0.85
CA GLN A 179 13.11 7.69 1.52
C GLN A 179 12.70 7.50 2.99
N GLN A 180 11.82 6.55 3.25
CA GLN A 180 11.36 6.24 4.59
C GLN A 180 12.46 5.62 5.45
N ASP A 181 13.25 4.69 4.90
CA ASP A 181 14.40 4.13 5.58
C ASP A 181 15.43 5.20 5.97
N ASN A 182 15.71 6.14 5.08
CA ASN A 182 16.60 7.27 5.35
C ASN A 182 16.08 8.18 6.47
N ILE A 183 14.77 8.40 6.57
CA ILE A 183 14.13 9.16 7.66
C ILE A 183 14.30 8.42 8.98
N ILE A 184 13.92 7.16 9.04
CA ILE A 184 13.96 6.34 10.26
C ILE A 184 15.40 6.15 10.75
N SER A 185 16.34 5.90 9.84
CA SER A 185 17.76 5.72 10.16
C SER A 185 18.49 7.04 10.48
N GLY A 186 17.84 8.19 10.31
CA GLY A 186 18.43 9.51 10.51
C GLY A 186 19.57 9.84 9.52
N ARG A 187 19.64 9.14 8.38
CA ARG A 187 20.69 9.34 7.37
C ARG A 187 20.52 10.63 6.59
N LYS A 188 19.29 11.12 6.44
CA LYS A 188 18.99 12.41 5.79
C LYS A 188 18.07 13.23 6.69
N PRO A 189 18.40 14.51 6.98
CA PRO A 189 17.49 15.39 7.70
C PRO A 189 16.25 15.67 6.83
N ILE A 190 15.08 15.76 7.46
CA ILE A 190 13.88 16.25 6.80
C ILE A 190 14.04 17.76 6.64
N VAL A 191 14.16 18.22 5.40
CA VAL A 191 14.18 19.64 5.08
C VAL A 191 12.80 20.01 4.56
N VAL A 192 12.09 20.86 5.31
CA VAL A 192 10.80 21.40 4.91
C VAL A 192 11.01 22.85 4.48
N ASP A 193 10.82 23.14 3.21
CA ASP A 193 10.85 24.50 2.69
C ASP A 193 9.45 25.13 2.81
N PHE A 194 9.21 25.79 3.94
CA PHE A 194 7.92 26.45 4.20
C PHE A 194 7.61 27.61 3.24
N GLU A 195 8.63 28.27 2.67
CA GLU A 195 8.41 29.33 1.69
C GLU A 195 8.11 28.74 0.31
N GLY A 196 8.89 27.75 -0.15
CA GLY A 196 8.74 27.12 -1.46
C GLY A 196 7.52 26.22 -1.55
N ASP A 197 7.35 25.32 -0.55
CA ASP A 197 6.31 24.28 -0.61
C ASP A 197 4.94 24.76 -0.11
N TYR A 198 4.92 25.67 0.87
CA TYR A 198 3.67 26.07 1.54
C TYR A 198 3.38 27.57 1.47
N ASN A 199 4.26 28.35 0.83
CA ASN A 199 4.15 29.82 0.70
C ASN A 199 3.87 30.51 2.06
N CYS A 200 4.47 30.01 3.12
CA CYS A 200 4.33 30.53 4.48
C CYS A 200 5.70 30.59 5.18
N THR A 201 5.85 31.55 6.08
CA THR A 201 7.00 31.65 6.97
C THR A 201 6.60 31.26 8.39
N LEU A 202 7.46 30.52 9.09
CA LEU A 202 7.24 30.23 10.51
C LEU A 202 7.30 31.53 11.32
N PRO A 203 6.31 31.80 12.19
CA PRO A 203 6.35 32.97 13.06
C PRO A 203 7.52 32.85 14.04
N CYS A 204 8.55 33.67 13.88
CA CYS A 204 9.65 33.76 14.84
C CYS A 204 9.22 34.64 16.02
N VAL A 205 9.08 34.07 17.19
CA VAL A 205 8.96 34.83 18.44
C VAL A 205 10.40 35.17 18.89
N LYS A 206 10.77 36.45 18.88
CA LYS A 206 11.98 36.91 19.58
C LYS A 206 11.76 36.72 21.05
N MET A 207 12.52 35.83 21.68
CA MET A 207 12.67 35.79 23.15
C MET A 207 13.60 36.91 23.60
#